data_9e5f87fa32a9143bd04454476ae0eadc
#
_entry.id   9e5f87fa32a9143bd04454476ae0eadc
#
_cell.length_a   1.000
_cell.length_b   1.000
_cell.length_c   1.000
_cell.angle_alpha   90.00
_cell.angle_beta   90.00
_cell.angle_gamma   90.00
#
_symmetry.space_group_name_H-M   'P 1'
#
loop_
_entity.id
_entity.type
_entity.pdbx_description
1 polymer ?
#
loop_
_entity_poly.entity_id
_entity_poly.type
_entity_poly.pdbx_seq_one_letter_code
_entity_poly.pdbx_strand_id
1 'polypeptide(L)'
;MLACVAVSAGSVDKETPCRCALPCHRSRYKCPEEASSPSHDCSCTDSGNWFLIDWPQVAAYTMIGQLKAQTAYEGVKTLAANGVEGDIVELGVWKGGVTMLLALAAARFRNESLPRRHLWAYDTFEGLPEPGIHDDAKARDIYRALANHENTTEVHKRKRMGLISADNKWNVGAIAEVMTNVGSVLNERRAVPTVHFVRGKVEETLLDPRNVPSRIALLRLDTDWYASTRAELAILWPRLAVGGLLIVDDYDNWGGARRATEEWMKDEHIPGPRGVV
;
A
#
# COMPACT_ATOMS: atom_id res chain seq x y z
N MET A 1 7.09 10.75 -9.16
CA MET A 1 6.94 9.64 -10.12
C MET A 1 6.89 8.35 -9.33
N LEU A 2 5.98 7.46 -9.63
CA LEU A 2 5.84 6.16 -8.97
C LEU A 2 6.60 5.12 -9.80
N ALA A 3 7.50 4.38 -9.19
CA ALA A 3 8.00 3.16 -9.81
C ALA A 3 7.06 2.00 -9.43
N CYS A 4 6.14 1.64 -10.31
CA CYS A 4 5.45 0.37 -10.24
C CYS A 4 6.17 -0.62 -11.14
N VAL A 5 6.81 -1.64 -10.56
CA VAL A 5 7.37 -2.75 -11.33
C VAL A 5 6.27 -3.79 -11.49
N ALA A 6 5.50 -3.73 -12.57
CA ALA A 6 4.58 -4.79 -12.93
C ALA A 6 5.35 -5.88 -13.67
N VAL A 7 5.51 -7.04 -13.07
CA VAL A 7 6.02 -8.23 -13.76
C VAL A 7 4.81 -9.03 -14.25
N SER A 8 4.39 -8.81 -15.51
CA SER A 8 3.37 -9.64 -16.15
C SER A 8 4.01 -10.56 -17.19
N ALA A 9 3.81 -11.85 -17.03
CA ALA A 9 3.99 -12.81 -18.13
C ALA A 9 2.62 -13.15 -18.71
N GLY A 10 2.34 -12.74 -19.96
CA GLY A 10 1.18 -13.22 -20.73
C GLY A 10 0.20 -12.12 -21.15
N SER A 11 -0.15 -12.13 -22.42
CA SER A 11 -1.04 -11.20 -23.13
C SER A 11 -2.46 -11.17 -22.56
N VAL A 12 -3.02 -9.95 -22.47
CA VAL A 12 -4.41 -9.71 -22.06
C VAL A 12 -5.27 -9.55 -23.31
N ASP A 13 -6.30 -10.37 -23.43
CA ASP A 13 -7.41 -10.18 -24.36
C ASP A 13 -8.68 -9.68 -23.63
N LYS A 14 -9.49 -8.98 -24.41
CA LYS A 14 -10.55 -7.99 -24.13
C LYS A 14 -11.75 -8.46 -23.29
N GLU A 15 -12.21 -7.53 -22.49
CA GLU A 15 -13.56 -7.20 -21.98
C GLU A 15 -14.68 -8.24 -22.03
N THR A 16 -15.15 -8.64 -20.83
CA THR A 16 -16.50 -9.18 -20.61
C THR A 16 -17.18 -8.40 -19.49
N PRO A 17 -18.41 -7.89 -19.67
CA PRO A 17 -19.09 -7.05 -18.66
C PRO A 17 -19.71 -7.88 -17.53
N CYS A 18 -19.45 -7.49 -16.28
CA CYS A 18 -20.04 -8.08 -15.08
C CYS A 18 -21.42 -7.45 -14.75
N ARG A 19 -22.39 -8.28 -14.36
CA ARG A 19 -23.74 -7.88 -13.87
C ARG A 19 -23.69 -7.64 -12.36
N CYS A 20 -24.23 -6.48 -11.90
CA CYS A 20 -24.36 -6.17 -10.48
C CYS A 20 -25.79 -6.34 -9.98
N ALA A 21 -25.95 -7.03 -8.82
CA ALA A 21 -27.20 -7.16 -8.08
C ALA A 21 -27.02 -6.47 -6.71
N LEU A 22 -27.20 -5.15 -6.63
CA LEU A 22 -27.37 -4.40 -5.38
C LEU A 22 -28.25 -3.16 -5.59
N PRO A 23 -29.07 -2.73 -4.59
CA PRO A 23 -30.02 -1.63 -4.75
C PRO A 23 -29.32 -0.27 -4.86
N CYS A 24 -29.64 0.47 -5.93
CA CYS A 24 -29.16 1.83 -6.15
C CYS A 24 -29.76 2.81 -5.13
N HIS A 25 -28.91 3.52 -4.37
CA HIS A 25 -29.34 4.63 -3.52
C HIS A 25 -29.55 5.91 -4.36
N ARG A 26 -30.81 6.36 -4.53
CA ARG A 26 -31.27 7.41 -5.44
C ARG A 26 -30.78 8.85 -5.18
N SER A 27 -29.90 9.12 -4.24
CA SER A 27 -29.68 10.49 -3.78
C SER A 27 -28.47 11.25 -4.35
N ARG A 28 -27.64 10.66 -5.20
CA ARG A 28 -26.41 11.33 -5.70
C ARG A 28 -26.02 11.14 -7.18
N TYR A 29 -26.82 10.45 -7.99
CA TYR A 29 -26.52 10.32 -9.43
C TYR A 29 -27.73 10.67 -10.27
N LYS A 30 -27.60 11.65 -11.19
CA LYS A 30 -28.58 11.95 -12.22
C LYS A 30 -28.54 10.83 -13.27
N CYS A 31 -29.63 10.06 -13.36
CA CYS A 31 -29.88 9.24 -14.55
C CYS A 31 -30.26 10.17 -15.71
N PRO A 32 -29.91 9.83 -16.97
CA PRO A 32 -30.41 10.56 -18.13
C PRO A 32 -31.95 10.52 -18.16
N GLU A 33 -32.58 11.67 -18.47
CA GLU A 33 -34.04 11.88 -18.38
C GLU A 33 -34.87 11.22 -19.52
N GLU A 34 -34.31 10.29 -20.30
CA GLU A 34 -35.01 9.66 -21.42
C GLU A 34 -35.06 8.13 -21.28
N ALA A 35 -35.90 7.61 -20.37
CA ALA A 35 -36.35 6.22 -20.43
C ALA A 35 -37.78 6.10 -19.90
N SER A 36 -38.72 6.36 -20.75
CA SER A 36 -40.15 6.05 -20.55
C SER A 36 -40.48 4.64 -21.03
N SER A 37 -40.04 3.62 -20.30
CA SER A 37 -40.61 2.27 -20.40
C SER A 37 -40.22 1.40 -19.20
N PRO A 38 -41.15 0.57 -18.63
CA PRO A 38 -40.93 -0.16 -17.39
C PRO A 38 -40.18 -1.50 -17.54
N SER A 39 -39.49 -1.73 -18.63
CA SER A 39 -38.80 -3.00 -18.91
C SER A 39 -37.29 -2.87 -19.19
N HIS A 40 -36.66 -1.75 -18.88
CA HIS A 40 -35.21 -1.66 -18.93
C HIS A 40 -34.63 -1.93 -17.55
N ASP A 41 -34.05 -3.12 -17.38
CA ASP A 41 -33.03 -3.39 -16.39
C ASP A 41 -32.02 -2.24 -16.48
N CYS A 42 -32.04 -1.35 -15.51
CA CYS A 42 -30.97 -0.39 -15.32
C CYS A 42 -29.72 -1.20 -14.98
N SER A 43 -29.01 -1.70 -15.99
CA SER A 43 -27.65 -2.14 -15.83
C SER A 43 -26.84 -0.91 -15.43
N CYS A 44 -26.69 -0.69 -14.12
CA CYS A 44 -25.57 0.11 -13.64
C CYS A 44 -24.32 -0.62 -14.13
N THR A 45 -23.82 -0.24 -15.31
CA THR A 45 -22.44 -0.50 -15.65
C THR A 45 -21.64 0.24 -14.60
N ASP A 46 -21.21 -0.50 -13.59
CA ASP A 46 -20.54 0.02 -12.41
C ASP A 46 -19.13 0.42 -12.79
N SER A 47 -19.02 1.49 -13.56
CA SER A 47 -17.81 2.28 -13.70
C SER A 47 -17.64 3.22 -12.49
N GLY A 48 -18.34 2.95 -11.40
CA GLY A 48 -18.21 3.66 -10.14
C GLY A 48 -16.74 3.63 -9.71
N ASN A 49 -16.10 4.78 -9.71
CA ASN A 49 -14.74 4.90 -9.18
C ASN A 49 -14.81 4.70 -7.67
N TRP A 50 -14.81 3.44 -7.23
CA TRP A 50 -14.89 3.05 -5.83
C TRP A 50 -13.79 3.66 -4.98
N PHE A 51 -12.65 3.96 -5.57
CA PHE A 51 -11.58 4.68 -4.92
C PHE A 51 -12.05 6.04 -4.38
N LEU A 52 -12.88 6.77 -5.12
CA LEU A 52 -13.41 8.07 -4.66
C LEU A 52 -14.36 7.95 -3.45
N ILE A 53 -14.88 6.75 -3.19
CA ILE A 53 -15.71 6.46 -2.01
C ILE A 53 -14.84 6.05 -0.83
N ASP A 54 -13.80 5.27 -1.08
CA ASP A 54 -12.96 4.69 -0.02
C ASP A 54 -11.83 5.65 0.41
N TRP A 55 -11.24 6.39 -0.52
CA TRP A 55 -10.14 7.31 -0.25
C TRP A 55 -10.42 8.37 0.82
N PRO A 56 -11.55 9.10 0.81
CA PRO A 56 -11.83 10.10 1.84
C PRO A 56 -11.89 9.57 3.26
N GLN A 57 -12.14 8.27 3.43
CA GLN A 57 -12.23 7.62 4.73
C GLN A 57 -10.85 7.36 5.36
N VAL A 58 -9.82 7.27 4.53
CA VAL A 58 -8.46 6.87 4.93
C VAL A 58 -7.40 7.95 4.72
N ALA A 59 -7.71 8.98 3.93
CA ALA A 59 -6.76 10.02 3.53
C ALA A 59 -6.09 10.77 4.70
N ALA A 60 -6.79 10.92 5.83
CA ALA A 60 -6.24 11.55 7.03
C ALA A 60 -5.20 10.68 7.76
N TYR A 61 -5.12 9.40 7.43
CA TYR A 61 -4.27 8.41 8.08
C TYR A 61 -3.07 7.99 7.22
N THR A 62 -2.78 8.71 6.13
CA THR A 62 -1.64 8.42 5.25
C THR A 62 -0.93 9.68 4.80
N MET A 63 0.35 9.54 4.45
CA MET A 63 1.18 10.61 3.88
C MET A 63 1.25 10.57 2.36
N ILE A 64 0.86 9.47 1.73
CA ILE A 64 0.97 9.34 0.28
C ILE A 64 -0.10 10.19 -0.43
N GLY A 65 0.26 10.70 -1.60
CA GLY A 65 -0.70 11.42 -2.44
C GLY A 65 -1.76 10.50 -3.05
N GLN A 66 -2.90 11.09 -3.41
CA GLN A 66 -4.05 10.38 -3.98
C GLN A 66 -3.68 9.48 -5.16
N LEU A 67 -2.76 9.92 -6.04
CA LEU A 67 -2.35 9.14 -7.22
C LEU A 67 -1.65 7.83 -6.82
N LYS A 68 -0.72 7.88 -5.86
CA LYS A 68 -0.06 6.69 -5.30
C LYS A 68 -1.07 5.74 -4.67
N ALA A 69 -1.98 6.29 -3.87
CA ALA A 69 -3.05 5.55 -3.22
C ALA A 69 -3.97 4.86 -4.25
N GLN A 70 -4.36 5.57 -5.31
CA GLN A 70 -5.18 5.02 -6.38
C GLN A 70 -4.47 3.90 -7.14
N THR A 71 -3.18 4.04 -7.41
CA THR A 71 -2.38 2.99 -8.06
C THR A 71 -2.37 1.70 -7.23
N ALA A 72 -2.16 1.80 -5.92
CA ALA A 72 -2.19 0.64 -5.03
C ALA A 72 -3.59 -0.02 -4.99
N TYR A 73 -4.65 0.81 -4.93
CA TYR A 73 -6.04 0.36 -4.93
C TYR A 73 -6.43 -0.38 -6.22
N GLU A 74 -6.13 0.21 -7.39
CA GLU A 74 -6.38 -0.40 -8.70
C GLU A 74 -5.49 -1.64 -8.92
N GLY A 75 -4.33 -1.68 -8.31
CA GLY A 75 -3.48 -2.86 -8.26
C GLY A 75 -4.21 -4.06 -7.65
N VAL A 76 -4.86 -3.89 -6.49
CA VAL A 76 -5.66 -4.96 -5.85
C VAL A 76 -6.80 -5.40 -6.76
N LYS A 77 -7.50 -4.47 -7.41
CA LYS A 77 -8.55 -4.78 -8.38
C LYS A 77 -8.04 -5.63 -9.54
N THR A 78 -6.91 -5.24 -10.12
CA THR A 78 -6.26 -5.97 -11.22
C THR A 78 -5.85 -7.38 -10.82
N LEU A 79 -5.27 -7.55 -9.63
CA LEU A 79 -4.89 -8.86 -9.09
C LEU A 79 -6.10 -9.77 -8.90
N ALA A 80 -7.21 -9.23 -8.42
CA ALA A 80 -8.46 -9.97 -8.24
C ALA A 80 -9.06 -10.39 -9.59
N ALA A 81 -9.09 -9.49 -10.57
CA ALA A 81 -9.60 -9.74 -11.92
C ALA A 81 -8.77 -10.81 -12.66
N ASN A 82 -7.45 -10.80 -12.47
CA ASN A 82 -6.53 -11.74 -13.10
C ASN A 82 -6.38 -13.08 -12.33
N GLY A 83 -7.12 -13.27 -11.25
CA GLY A 83 -7.07 -14.51 -10.48
C GLY A 83 -5.73 -14.75 -9.77
N VAL A 84 -4.95 -13.70 -9.49
CA VAL A 84 -3.65 -13.85 -8.82
C VAL A 84 -3.87 -14.16 -7.34
N GLU A 85 -3.44 -15.34 -6.89
CA GLU A 85 -3.52 -15.76 -5.49
C GLU A 85 -2.42 -15.16 -4.63
N GLY A 86 -2.64 -15.10 -3.32
CA GLY A 86 -1.68 -14.68 -2.31
C GLY A 86 -2.19 -13.51 -1.47
N ASP A 87 -1.43 -13.20 -0.44
CA ASP A 87 -1.74 -12.16 0.53
C ASP A 87 -1.29 -10.77 0.04
N ILE A 88 -1.74 -9.76 0.75
CA ILE A 88 -1.29 -8.39 0.58
C ILE A 88 -0.29 -8.09 1.69
N VAL A 89 0.85 -7.52 1.32
CA VAL A 89 1.92 -7.15 2.25
C VAL A 89 2.23 -5.67 2.12
N GLU A 90 2.20 -4.97 3.25
CA GLU A 90 2.61 -3.58 3.38
C GLU A 90 3.69 -3.46 4.45
N LEU A 91 4.82 -2.86 4.08
CA LEU A 91 5.91 -2.55 4.99
C LEU A 91 6.06 -1.03 5.06
N GLY A 92 5.91 -0.48 6.28
CA GLY A 92 5.72 0.94 6.51
C GLY A 92 4.22 1.31 6.55
N VAL A 93 3.66 1.35 7.75
CA VAL A 93 2.21 1.48 8.00
C VAL A 93 1.83 2.89 8.44
N TRP A 94 2.72 3.54 9.21
CA TRP A 94 2.45 4.82 9.86
C TRP A 94 1.12 4.81 10.63
N LYS A 95 0.09 5.58 10.20
CA LYS A 95 -1.23 5.63 10.87
C LYS A 95 -2.27 4.65 10.32
N GLY A 96 -1.88 3.80 9.37
CA GLY A 96 -2.72 2.72 8.85
C GLY A 96 -3.58 3.07 7.63
N GLY A 97 -3.38 4.25 7.01
CA GLY A 97 -4.25 4.70 5.91
C GLY A 97 -4.19 3.82 4.68
N VAL A 98 -2.99 3.41 4.26
CA VAL A 98 -2.85 2.51 3.10
C VAL A 98 -3.25 1.09 3.46
N THR A 99 -2.94 0.61 4.67
CA THR A 99 -3.46 -0.66 5.20
C THR A 99 -4.98 -0.75 5.05
N MET A 100 -5.70 0.29 5.51
CA MET A 100 -7.17 0.36 5.39
C MET A 100 -7.61 0.38 3.93
N LEU A 101 -6.96 1.16 3.09
CA LEU A 101 -7.28 1.28 1.67
C LEU A 101 -7.13 -0.04 0.92
N LEU A 102 -6.04 -0.76 1.15
CA LEU A 102 -5.78 -2.08 0.58
C LEU A 102 -6.79 -3.12 1.08
N ALA A 103 -7.17 -3.06 2.35
CA ALA A 103 -8.21 -3.93 2.93
C ALA A 103 -9.59 -3.66 2.33
N LEU A 104 -9.96 -2.39 2.14
CA LEU A 104 -11.21 -1.99 1.48
C LEU A 104 -11.24 -2.45 0.02
N ALA A 105 -10.14 -2.28 -0.72
CA ALA A 105 -10.00 -2.76 -2.08
C ALA A 105 -10.15 -4.29 -2.16
N ALA A 106 -9.48 -5.03 -1.27
CA ALA A 106 -9.55 -6.49 -1.23
C ALA A 106 -10.96 -7.01 -0.92
N ALA A 107 -11.70 -6.32 -0.04
CA ALA A 107 -13.09 -6.65 0.24
C ALA A 107 -14.01 -6.37 -0.95
N ARG A 108 -13.79 -5.25 -1.61
CA ARG A 108 -14.64 -4.76 -2.71
C ARG A 108 -14.46 -5.58 -3.99
N PHE A 109 -13.22 -5.91 -4.32
CA PHE A 109 -12.88 -6.67 -5.53
C PHE A 109 -12.62 -8.14 -5.23
N ARG A 110 -13.23 -8.68 -4.18
CA ARG A 110 -13.05 -10.06 -3.80
C ARG A 110 -13.43 -11.00 -4.95
N ASN A 111 -12.49 -11.87 -5.33
CA ASN A 111 -12.76 -13.00 -6.21
C ASN A 111 -13.14 -14.21 -5.37
N GLU A 112 -14.42 -14.62 -5.43
CA GLU A 112 -14.95 -15.73 -4.63
C GLU A 112 -14.37 -17.10 -5.00
N SER A 113 -13.74 -17.21 -6.19
CA SER A 113 -13.06 -18.43 -6.62
C SER A 113 -11.67 -18.59 -6.00
N LEU A 114 -11.16 -17.57 -5.31
CA LEU A 114 -9.85 -17.57 -4.67
C LEU A 114 -9.96 -17.67 -3.15
N PRO A 115 -8.92 -18.20 -2.47
CA PRO A 115 -8.81 -18.11 -1.02
C PRO A 115 -8.94 -16.66 -0.53
N ARG A 116 -9.43 -16.48 0.69
CA ARG A 116 -9.40 -15.15 1.32
C ARG A 116 -7.96 -14.71 1.53
N ARG A 117 -7.66 -13.49 1.13
CA ARG A 117 -6.36 -12.88 1.38
C ARG A 117 -6.25 -12.46 2.85
N HIS A 118 -5.07 -12.55 3.38
CA HIS A 118 -4.65 -11.82 4.58
C HIS A 118 -3.94 -10.53 4.16
N LEU A 119 -3.90 -9.56 5.09
CA LEU A 119 -3.11 -8.35 4.94
C LEU A 119 -2.06 -8.34 6.06
N TRP A 120 -0.79 -8.25 5.69
CA TRP A 120 0.34 -8.22 6.61
C TRP A 120 0.88 -6.79 6.64
N ALA A 121 0.85 -6.17 7.82
CA ALA A 121 1.21 -4.77 8.06
C ALA A 121 2.41 -4.71 9.00
N TYR A 122 3.59 -4.40 8.44
CA TYR A 122 4.85 -4.35 9.18
C TYR A 122 5.25 -2.91 9.44
N ASP A 123 5.61 -2.61 10.67
CA ASP A 123 6.15 -1.30 11.06
C ASP A 123 6.92 -1.46 12.39
N THR A 124 7.82 -0.56 12.66
CA THR A 124 8.40 -0.45 14.00
C THR A 124 7.35 -0.03 15.01
N PHE A 125 6.34 0.74 14.56
CA PHE A 125 5.36 1.46 15.39
C PHE A 125 6.00 2.39 16.42
N GLU A 126 7.25 2.74 16.20
CA GLU A 126 8.07 3.62 17.04
C GLU A 126 8.70 4.76 16.24
N GLY A 127 8.39 4.82 14.94
CA GLY A 127 8.95 5.77 13.99
C GLY A 127 10.11 5.19 13.17
N LEU A 128 10.64 6.01 12.27
CA LEU A 128 11.75 5.60 11.41
C LEU A 128 13.00 5.29 12.24
N PRO A 129 13.69 4.17 11.95
CA PRO A 129 14.99 3.89 12.53
C PRO A 129 16.07 4.83 11.99
N GLU A 130 17.26 4.80 12.58
CA GLU A 130 18.39 5.58 12.09
C GLU A 130 18.79 5.15 10.68
N PRO A 131 18.91 6.10 9.72
CA PRO A 131 19.36 5.81 8.38
C PRO A 131 20.83 5.37 8.37
N GLY A 132 21.15 4.37 7.54
CA GLY A 132 22.46 3.78 7.41
C GLY A 132 23.42 4.57 6.50
N ILE A 133 24.61 4.02 6.28
CA ILE A 133 25.67 4.65 5.45
C ILE A 133 25.30 4.69 3.95
N HIS A 134 24.38 3.85 3.51
CA HIS A 134 23.92 3.78 2.12
C HIS A 134 22.75 4.70 1.84
N ASP A 135 22.18 5.32 2.88
CA ASP A 135 21.10 6.28 2.77
C ASP A 135 21.60 7.69 2.51
N ASP A 136 20.71 8.60 2.14
CA ASP A 136 21.03 9.98 1.81
C ASP A 136 21.64 10.73 2.99
N ALA A 137 22.63 11.58 2.71
CA ALA A 137 23.20 12.49 3.70
C ALA A 137 22.10 13.35 4.36
N LYS A 138 21.14 13.81 3.55
CA LYS A 138 19.97 14.57 4.02
C LYS A 138 19.16 13.82 5.08
N ALA A 139 18.91 12.52 4.88
CA ALA A 139 18.18 11.69 5.85
C ALA A 139 18.95 11.59 7.18
N ARG A 140 20.27 11.31 7.09
CA ARG A 140 21.15 11.25 8.27
C ARG A 140 21.22 12.57 9.02
N ASP A 141 21.29 13.71 8.30
CA ASP A 141 21.36 15.04 8.92
C ASP A 141 20.04 15.39 9.65
N ILE A 142 18.88 15.06 9.06
CA ILE A 142 17.59 15.24 9.71
C ILE A 142 17.51 14.37 10.98
N TYR A 143 17.91 13.11 10.88
CA TYR A 143 17.86 12.18 12.01
C TYR A 143 18.77 12.64 13.15
N ARG A 144 20.00 13.07 12.83
CA ARG A 144 20.96 13.65 13.78
C ARG A 144 20.40 14.90 14.45
N ALA A 145 19.79 15.80 13.68
CA ALA A 145 19.19 17.03 14.22
C ALA A 145 18.06 16.71 15.20
N LEU A 146 17.26 15.69 14.91
CA LEU A 146 16.20 15.22 15.83
C LEU A 146 16.79 14.63 17.12
N ALA A 147 17.82 13.78 17.00
CA ALA A 147 18.51 13.20 18.16
C ALA A 147 19.14 14.27 19.08
N ASN A 148 19.67 15.33 18.49
CA ASN A 148 20.27 16.46 19.21
C ASN A 148 19.24 17.54 19.65
N HIS A 149 17.94 17.32 19.43
CA HIS A 149 16.89 18.31 19.68
C HIS A 149 17.07 19.64 18.93
N GLU A 150 17.77 19.62 17.79
CA GLU A 150 17.99 20.78 16.95
C GLU A 150 16.71 21.13 16.16
N ASN A 151 16.44 22.42 16.00
CA ASN A 151 15.27 22.88 15.27
C ASN A 151 15.67 23.47 13.92
N THR A 152 16.28 22.65 13.05
CA THR A 152 16.64 23.02 11.68
C THR A 152 15.41 23.34 10.83
N THR A 153 15.58 24.02 9.69
CA THR A 153 14.48 24.33 8.76
C THR A 153 13.71 23.07 8.33
N GLU A 154 14.43 21.98 8.06
CA GLU A 154 13.81 20.70 7.66
C GLU A 154 13.04 20.05 8.82
N VAL A 155 13.60 20.05 10.04
CA VAL A 155 12.91 19.57 11.24
C VAL A 155 11.64 20.39 11.51
N HIS A 156 11.75 21.73 11.44
CA HIS A 156 10.60 22.62 11.63
C HIS A 156 9.50 22.36 10.60
N LYS A 157 9.85 22.24 9.33
CA LYS A 157 8.90 21.90 8.25
C LYS A 157 8.15 20.59 8.56
N ARG A 158 8.87 19.52 8.94
CA ARG A 158 8.29 18.22 9.26
C ARG A 158 7.40 18.24 10.51
N LYS A 159 7.77 19.00 11.54
CA LYS A 159 6.92 19.25 12.72
C LYS A 159 5.59 19.89 12.33
N ARG A 160 5.63 20.90 11.46
CA ARG A 160 4.39 21.54 10.94
C ARG A 160 3.51 20.60 10.13
N MET A 161 4.10 19.61 9.47
CA MET A 161 3.37 18.57 8.72
C MET A 161 2.88 17.41 9.61
N GLY A 162 3.17 17.45 10.93
CA GLY A 162 2.80 16.37 11.84
C GLY A 162 3.59 15.08 11.68
N LEU A 163 4.76 15.15 11.04
CA LEU A 163 5.63 13.99 10.78
C LEU A 163 6.64 13.72 11.88
N ILE A 164 6.73 14.63 12.86
CA ILE A 164 7.61 14.49 14.02
C ILE A 164 6.77 14.57 15.28
N SER A 165 6.89 13.57 16.13
CA SER A 165 6.20 13.47 17.40
C SER A 165 6.76 14.46 18.45
N ALA A 166 6.07 14.60 19.57
CA ALA A 166 6.49 15.48 20.66
C ALA A 166 7.84 15.09 21.28
N ASP A 167 8.20 13.80 21.24
CA ASP A 167 9.47 13.24 21.67
C ASP A 167 10.53 13.16 20.55
N ASN A 168 10.37 13.98 19.50
CA ASN A 168 11.26 14.13 18.35
C ASN A 168 11.49 12.86 17.53
N LYS A 169 10.58 11.91 17.53
CA LYS A 169 10.63 10.75 16.66
C LYS A 169 9.98 11.05 15.31
N TRP A 170 10.55 10.50 14.25
CA TRP A 170 10.10 10.73 12.88
C TRP A 170 9.10 9.66 12.44
N ASN A 171 7.97 10.06 11.85
CA ASN A 171 6.91 9.21 11.30
C ASN A 171 6.36 8.17 12.29
N VAL A 172 6.08 8.56 13.53
CA VAL A 172 5.51 7.64 14.53
C VAL A 172 4.03 7.39 14.26
N GLY A 173 3.66 6.10 14.24
CA GLY A 173 2.30 5.63 14.38
C GLY A 173 2.28 4.55 15.46
N ALA A 174 1.91 4.88 16.69
CA ALA A 174 1.89 3.91 17.79
C ALA A 174 0.90 2.77 17.48
N ILE A 175 1.31 1.52 17.73
CA ILE A 175 0.52 0.34 17.32
C ILE A 175 -0.93 0.37 17.83
N ALA A 176 -1.16 0.84 19.07
CA ALA A 176 -2.50 0.94 19.63
C ALA A 176 -3.37 1.98 18.89
N GLU A 177 -2.76 3.11 18.48
CA GLU A 177 -3.43 4.12 17.64
C GLU A 177 -3.75 3.55 16.26
N VAL A 178 -2.79 2.90 15.62
CA VAL A 178 -2.97 2.29 14.29
C VAL A 178 -4.07 1.23 14.33
N MET A 179 -4.08 0.33 15.30
CA MET A 179 -5.14 -0.67 15.46
C MET A 179 -6.52 -0.03 15.68
N THR A 180 -6.58 1.06 16.44
CA THR A 180 -7.82 1.83 16.64
C THR A 180 -8.29 2.47 15.34
N ASN A 181 -7.40 3.12 14.60
CA ASN A 181 -7.72 3.74 13.31
C ASN A 181 -8.23 2.70 12.31
N VAL A 182 -7.50 1.59 12.16
CA VAL A 182 -7.87 0.49 11.26
C VAL A 182 -9.21 -0.13 11.68
N GLY A 183 -9.41 -0.38 12.97
CA GLY A 183 -10.68 -0.87 13.51
C GLY A 183 -11.85 0.07 13.23
N SER A 184 -11.67 1.38 13.38
CA SER A 184 -12.72 2.38 13.15
C SER A 184 -13.27 2.37 11.71
N VAL A 185 -12.45 1.99 10.74
CA VAL A 185 -12.83 1.95 9.32
C VAL A 185 -13.29 0.55 8.89
N LEU A 186 -12.68 -0.52 9.44
CA LEU A 186 -12.88 -1.88 8.94
C LEU A 186 -13.88 -2.74 9.74
N ASN A 187 -14.07 -2.50 11.06
CA ASN A 187 -14.83 -3.41 11.94
C ASN A 187 -16.27 -3.66 11.51
N GLU A 188 -16.93 -2.70 10.88
CA GLU A 188 -18.32 -2.85 10.41
C GLU A 188 -18.42 -3.37 8.97
N ARG A 189 -17.28 -3.65 8.33
CA ARG A 189 -17.22 -4.04 6.92
C ARG A 189 -17.21 -5.55 6.77
N ARG A 190 -18.02 -6.05 5.84
CA ARG A 190 -18.01 -7.47 5.48
C ARG A 190 -16.87 -7.78 4.51
N ALA A 191 -16.36 -8.99 4.59
CA ALA A 191 -15.36 -9.54 3.67
C ALA A 191 -13.98 -8.86 3.66
N VAL A 192 -13.67 -7.96 4.60
CA VAL A 192 -12.31 -7.43 4.75
C VAL A 192 -11.32 -8.55 5.12
N PRO A 193 -10.06 -8.47 4.66
CA PRO A 193 -9.02 -9.40 5.07
C PRO A 193 -8.73 -9.29 6.56
N THR A 194 -8.26 -10.38 7.14
CA THR A 194 -7.63 -10.33 8.46
C THR A 194 -6.34 -9.54 8.36
N VAL A 195 -6.17 -8.53 9.21
CA VAL A 195 -4.94 -7.73 9.26
C VAL A 195 -4.02 -8.28 10.35
N HIS A 196 -2.80 -8.65 9.96
CA HIS A 196 -1.73 -9.09 10.85
C HIS A 196 -0.74 -7.95 11.05
N PHE A 197 -0.67 -7.39 12.24
CA PHE A 197 0.31 -6.38 12.59
C PHE A 197 1.59 -7.04 13.09
N VAL A 198 2.72 -6.75 12.43
CA VAL A 198 4.03 -7.26 12.80
C VAL A 198 4.91 -6.11 13.26
N ARG A 199 5.17 -6.03 14.57
CA ARG A 199 5.92 -4.95 15.18
C ARG A 199 7.42 -5.26 15.22
N GLY A 200 8.23 -4.33 14.75
CA GLY A 200 9.69 -4.35 14.82
C GLY A 200 10.32 -3.93 13.50
N LYS A 201 11.64 -3.88 13.48
CA LYS A 201 12.41 -3.65 12.26
C LYS A 201 12.23 -4.82 11.32
N VAL A 202 12.00 -4.55 10.04
CA VAL A 202 11.74 -5.61 9.05
C VAL A 202 12.95 -6.53 8.87
N GLU A 203 14.17 -6.01 9.03
CA GLU A 203 15.41 -6.78 8.99
C GLU A 203 15.49 -7.88 10.08
N GLU A 204 14.72 -7.72 11.16
CA GLU A 204 14.64 -8.66 12.27
C GLU A 204 13.36 -9.50 12.19
N THR A 205 12.21 -8.88 11.97
CA THR A 205 10.91 -9.55 12.00
C THR A 205 10.72 -10.54 10.85
N LEU A 206 11.29 -10.26 9.67
CA LEU A 206 11.23 -11.14 8.51
C LEU A 206 12.11 -12.39 8.63
N LEU A 207 13.00 -12.46 9.64
CA LEU A 207 13.79 -13.68 9.92
C LEU A 207 12.95 -14.78 10.60
N ASP A 208 11.82 -14.42 11.20
CA ASP A 208 10.89 -15.39 11.76
C ASP A 208 9.89 -15.84 10.67
N PRO A 209 9.91 -17.10 10.23
CA PRO A 209 9.03 -17.60 9.19
C PRO A 209 7.53 -17.50 9.54
N ARG A 210 7.17 -17.34 10.81
CA ARG A 210 5.79 -17.13 11.25
C ARG A 210 5.24 -15.75 10.85
N ASN A 211 6.15 -14.81 10.65
CA ASN A 211 5.83 -13.45 10.21
C ASN A 211 5.89 -13.28 8.69
N VAL A 212 6.04 -14.34 7.92
CA VAL A 212 6.23 -14.24 6.47
C VAL A 212 5.16 -15.05 5.75
N PRO A 213 4.28 -14.42 4.94
CA PRO A 213 3.29 -15.12 4.16
C PRO A 213 3.94 -16.06 3.14
N SER A 214 3.32 -17.21 2.90
CA SER A 214 3.84 -18.21 1.97
C SER A 214 3.74 -17.77 0.51
N ARG A 215 2.74 -16.95 0.18
CA ARG A 215 2.48 -16.44 -1.16
C ARG A 215 1.94 -15.02 -1.09
N ILE A 216 2.47 -14.13 -1.92
CA ILE A 216 2.15 -12.71 -1.93
C ILE A 216 1.57 -12.35 -3.30
N ALA A 217 0.45 -11.66 -3.33
CA ALA A 217 -0.12 -11.09 -4.54
C ALA A 217 0.28 -9.61 -4.73
N LEU A 218 0.31 -8.84 -3.64
CA LEU A 218 0.76 -7.46 -3.64
C LEU A 218 1.80 -7.25 -2.54
N LEU A 219 2.95 -6.70 -2.92
CA LEU A 219 4.04 -6.33 -2.03
C LEU A 219 4.30 -4.84 -2.15
N ARG A 220 4.06 -4.06 -1.09
CA ARG A 220 4.32 -2.62 -1.01
C ARG A 220 5.42 -2.34 0.00
N LEU A 221 6.50 -1.76 -0.47
CA LEU A 221 7.67 -1.34 0.30
C LEU A 221 7.64 0.17 0.51
N ASP A 222 7.62 0.62 1.76
CA ASP A 222 7.50 2.02 2.18
C ASP A 222 8.22 2.25 3.52
N THR A 223 9.46 1.74 3.62
CA THR A 223 10.27 1.77 4.84
C THR A 223 11.47 2.72 4.74
N ASP A 224 11.51 3.51 3.67
CA ASP A 224 12.42 4.64 3.41
C ASP A 224 13.89 4.26 3.18
N TRP A 225 14.46 3.26 3.88
CA TRP A 225 15.92 3.06 3.95
C TRP A 225 16.44 1.90 3.10
N TYR A 226 17.74 1.98 2.78
CA TYR A 226 18.45 0.96 2.02
C TYR A 226 18.38 -0.43 2.69
N ALA A 227 18.65 -0.49 4.01
CA ALA A 227 18.76 -1.76 4.70
C ALA A 227 17.43 -2.51 4.74
N SER A 228 16.34 -1.81 5.09
CA SER A 228 14.99 -2.37 5.09
C SER A 228 14.57 -2.83 3.70
N THR A 229 14.71 -1.97 2.67
CA THR A 229 14.34 -2.32 1.28
C THR A 229 15.11 -3.54 0.77
N ARG A 230 16.41 -3.67 1.10
CA ARG A 230 17.21 -4.87 0.73
C ARG A 230 16.71 -6.13 1.42
N ALA A 231 16.41 -6.08 2.72
CA ALA A 231 15.89 -7.21 3.47
C ALA A 231 14.53 -7.67 2.94
N GLU A 232 13.63 -6.72 2.69
CA GLU A 232 12.30 -6.95 2.15
C GLU A 232 12.35 -7.64 0.79
N LEU A 233 13.12 -7.11 -0.14
CA LEU A 233 13.28 -7.68 -1.47
C LEU A 233 13.91 -9.08 -1.41
N ALA A 234 14.95 -9.29 -0.60
CA ALA A 234 15.62 -10.59 -0.48
C ALA A 234 14.69 -11.69 0.07
N ILE A 235 13.81 -11.36 1.02
CA ILE A 235 12.98 -12.35 1.73
C ILE A 235 11.60 -12.51 1.08
N LEU A 236 10.99 -11.41 0.64
CA LEU A 236 9.58 -11.41 0.21
C LEU A 236 9.42 -11.56 -1.31
N TRP A 237 10.36 -11.09 -2.12
CA TRP A 237 10.28 -11.26 -3.57
C TRP A 237 10.14 -12.72 -4.03
N PRO A 238 10.89 -13.69 -3.48
CA PRO A 238 10.72 -15.10 -3.86
C PRO A 238 9.31 -15.66 -3.58
N ARG A 239 8.51 -14.97 -2.79
CA ARG A 239 7.12 -15.32 -2.44
C ARG A 239 6.08 -14.59 -3.28
N LEU A 240 6.50 -13.60 -4.06
CA LEU A 240 5.59 -12.86 -4.93
C LEU A 240 5.09 -13.81 -6.03
N ALA A 241 3.77 -13.92 -6.14
CA ALA A 241 3.12 -14.77 -7.13
C ALA A 241 3.43 -14.28 -8.56
N VAL A 242 3.49 -15.19 -9.51
CA VAL A 242 3.51 -14.82 -10.94
C VAL A 242 2.28 -13.99 -11.26
N GLY A 243 2.46 -12.83 -11.88
CA GLY A 243 1.42 -11.82 -12.08
C GLY A 243 1.14 -10.95 -10.85
N GLY A 244 1.86 -11.15 -9.75
CA GLY A 244 1.81 -10.29 -8.56
C GLY A 244 2.37 -8.90 -8.81
N LEU A 245 2.09 -7.98 -7.90
CA LEU A 245 2.46 -6.57 -8.01
C LEU A 245 3.46 -6.19 -6.90
N LEU A 246 4.61 -5.65 -7.31
CA LEU A 246 5.56 -4.98 -6.43
C LEU A 246 5.41 -3.46 -6.57
N ILE A 247 5.27 -2.76 -5.44
CA ILE A 247 5.26 -1.30 -5.34
C ILE A 247 6.41 -0.88 -4.42
N VAL A 248 7.31 -0.05 -4.91
CA VAL A 248 8.37 0.59 -4.11
C VAL A 248 8.03 2.08 -4.01
N ASP A 249 7.48 2.49 -2.86
CA ASP A 249 6.94 3.84 -2.67
C ASP A 249 8.02 4.91 -2.68
N ASP A 250 9.17 4.61 -2.11
CA ASP A 250 10.28 5.54 -1.88
C ASP A 250 11.33 5.58 -2.98
N TYR A 251 11.12 4.89 -4.09
CA TYR A 251 12.09 4.80 -5.18
C TYR A 251 12.59 6.19 -5.65
N ASP A 252 11.67 7.17 -5.74
CA ASP A 252 12.01 8.54 -6.16
C ASP A 252 12.22 9.51 -4.98
N ASN A 253 11.92 9.08 -3.76
CA ASN A 253 11.99 9.93 -2.58
C ASN A 253 13.34 9.83 -1.85
N TRP A 254 13.90 8.61 -1.76
CA TRP A 254 15.10 8.32 -1.00
C TRP A 254 16.12 7.53 -1.82
N GLY A 255 17.35 8.04 -1.90
CA GLY A 255 18.43 7.41 -2.65
C GLY A 255 18.82 6.03 -2.12
N GLY A 256 18.64 5.78 -0.81
CA GLY A 256 18.85 4.47 -0.19
C GLY A 256 17.89 3.41 -0.72
N ALA A 257 16.58 3.68 -0.71
CA ALA A 257 15.56 2.77 -1.23
C ALA A 257 15.75 2.54 -2.74
N ARG A 258 16.02 3.60 -3.52
CA ARG A 258 16.34 3.48 -4.95
C ARG A 258 17.53 2.56 -5.19
N ARG A 259 18.65 2.83 -4.52
CA ARG A 259 19.87 2.06 -4.65
C ARG A 259 19.65 0.59 -4.31
N ALA A 260 18.97 0.30 -3.21
CA ALA A 260 18.63 -1.06 -2.80
C ALA A 260 17.82 -1.79 -3.87
N THR A 261 16.84 -1.10 -4.47
CA THR A 261 16.00 -1.65 -5.54
C THR A 261 16.80 -1.90 -6.83
N GLU A 262 17.63 -0.94 -7.26
CA GLU A 262 18.41 -1.08 -8.49
C GLU A 262 19.48 -2.18 -8.39
N GLU A 263 20.15 -2.29 -7.24
CA GLU A 263 21.10 -3.36 -6.98
C GLU A 263 20.42 -4.72 -6.99
N TRP A 264 19.27 -4.84 -6.31
CA TRP A 264 18.46 -6.06 -6.31
C TRP A 264 17.98 -6.44 -7.72
N MET A 265 17.47 -5.51 -8.52
CA MET A 265 17.03 -5.77 -9.90
C MET A 265 18.19 -6.28 -10.76
N LYS A 266 19.40 -5.73 -10.55
CA LYS A 266 20.61 -6.18 -11.25
C LYS A 266 20.99 -7.60 -10.83
N ASP A 267 20.94 -7.91 -9.54
CA ASP A 267 21.26 -9.25 -9.00
C ASP A 267 20.29 -10.31 -9.54
N GLU A 268 18.99 -9.99 -9.61
CA GLU A 268 17.92 -10.88 -10.12
C GLU A 268 17.79 -10.86 -11.66
N HIS A 269 18.64 -10.12 -12.38
CA HIS A 269 18.58 -9.97 -13.84
C HIS A 269 17.23 -9.44 -14.35
N ILE A 270 16.52 -8.65 -13.52
CA ILE A 270 15.26 -8.02 -13.88
C ILE A 270 15.56 -6.79 -14.75
N PRO A 271 14.92 -6.65 -15.93
CA PRO A 271 15.03 -5.42 -16.70
C PRO A 271 14.58 -4.22 -15.87
N GLY A 272 15.30 -3.10 -15.98
CA GLY A 272 14.99 -1.88 -15.25
C GLY A 272 13.50 -1.49 -15.31
N PRO A 273 13.02 -0.63 -14.40
CA PRO A 273 11.59 -0.37 -14.19
C PRO A 273 10.93 0.02 -15.52
N ARG A 274 9.99 -0.81 -15.98
CA ARG A 274 9.12 -0.49 -17.09
C ARG A 274 7.84 0.11 -16.52
N GLY A 275 7.67 1.40 -16.73
CA GLY A 275 6.47 2.11 -16.30
C GLY A 275 6.64 2.77 -14.94
N VAL A 276 7.33 3.89 -14.94
CA VAL A 276 7.20 4.90 -13.90
C VAL A 276 5.90 5.66 -14.23
N VAL A 277 4.88 5.51 -13.38
CA VAL A 277 3.61 6.25 -13.48
C VAL A 277 3.62 7.39 -12.46
#